data_6eb44a56b49f79da491bc6f58c576871
#
_entry.id   6eb44a56b49f79da491bc6f58c576871
#
_cell.length_a   1.000
_cell.length_b   1.000
_cell.length_c   1.000
_cell.angle_alpha   90.00
_cell.angle_beta   90.00
_cell.angle_gamma   90.00
#
_symmetry.space_group_name_H-M   'P 1'
#
loop_
_entity.id
_entity.type
_entity.pdbx_description
1 polymer ?
#
loop_
_entity_poly.entity_id
_entity_poly.type
_entity_poly.pdbx_seq_one_letter_code
_entity_poly.pdbx_strand_id
1 'polypeptide(L)'
;TGDIATLRDQALLQGQRLGLQKVLAEIAPAERVQALVLPSDDVISSWVQDFEIEQEKASATHYVGRFTFRFLADPVQQFLASNNVSFAQVQTKRLLVLPIYTDDTGNSTLWGPANLLMLPWGAKAPTASLVPMVLPSGDVADSTTLTATQALAGDLPRLGALAQRYSAADVLVVEVKAAPVGDNNVETLSVAATRYGRAATTRFTDTVAGDAATLEDLLTQTA
;
A
#
# COMPACT_ATOMS: atom_id res chain seq x y z
N THR A 1 3.03 -30.55 -30.47
CA THR A 1 2.00 -30.46 -29.40
C THR A 1 2.73 -30.12 -28.11
N GLY A 2 2.82 -28.83 -27.82
CA GLY A 2 3.42 -28.36 -26.55
C GLY A 2 2.51 -28.79 -25.39
N ASP A 3 3.13 -29.34 -24.38
CA ASP A 3 2.44 -29.62 -23.12
C ASP A 3 1.95 -28.29 -22.53
N ILE A 4 0.76 -28.26 -21.92
CA ILE A 4 0.15 -27.08 -21.30
C ILE A 4 1.13 -26.49 -20.25
N ALA A 5 1.90 -27.32 -19.57
CA ALA A 5 2.94 -26.91 -18.64
C ALA A 5 4.00 -26.03 -19.35
N THR A 6 4.48 -26.47 -20.50
CA THR A 6 5.46 -25.70 -21.30
C THR A 6 4.90 -24.34 -21.76
N LEU A 7 3.62 -24.30 -22.18
CA LEU A 7 2.96 -23.05 -22.58
C LEU A 7 2.81 -22.08 -21.38
N ARG A 8 2.52 -22.62 -20.20
CA ARG A 8 2.43 -21.82 -18.96
C ARG A 8 3.79 -21.24 -18.58
N ASP A 9 4.84 -22.04 -18.59
CA ASP A 9 6.19 -21.60 -18.28
C ASP A 9 6.67 -20.50 -19.23
N GLN A 10 6.42 -20.68 -20.55
CA GLN A 10 6.71 -19.66 -21.55
C GLN A 10 5.93 -18.36 -21.29
N ALA A 11 4.65 -18.44 -20.95
CA ALA A 11 3.83 -17.27 -20.63
C ALA A 11 4.31 -16.56 -19.38
N LEU A 12 4.77 -17.29 -18.36
CA LEU A 12 5.35 -16.71 -17.15
C LEU A 12 6.65 -15.95 -17.47
N LEU A 13 7.58 -16.55 -18.23
CA LEU A 13 8.84 -15.89 -18.62
C LEU A 13 8.56 -14.64 -19.45
N GLN A 14 7.65 -14.72 -20.41
CA GLN A 14 7.25 -13.57 -21.21
C GLN A 14 6.57 -12.49 -20.34
N GLY A 15 5.72 -12.89 -19.40
CA GLY A 15 5.07 -12.00 -18.44
C GLY A 15 6.08 -11.27 -17.56
N GLN A 16 7.08 -11.96 -17.04
CA GLN A 16 8.17 -11.36 -16.25
C GLN A 16 8.95 -10.31 -17.06
N ARG A 17 9.28 -10.62 -18.31
CA ARG A 17 9.98 -9.68 -19.20
C ARG A 17 9.16 -8.43 -19.47
N LEU A 18 7.87 -8.57 -19.78
CA LEU A 18 6.95 -7.45 -19.98
C LEU A 18 6.72 -6.66 -18.69
N GLY A 19 6.60 -7.34 -17.55
CA GLY A 19 6.49 -6.72 -16.24
C GLY A 19 7.72 -5.87 -15.90
N LEU A 20 8.92 -6.41 -16.14
CA LEU A 20 10.16 -5.65 -15.94
C LEU A 20 10.21 -4.42 -16.85
N GLN A 21 9.86 -4.55 -18.14
CA GLN A 21 9.82 -3.40 -19.05
C GLN A 21 8.90 -2.29 -18.55
N LYS A 22 7.72 -2.63 -18.00
CA LYS A 22 6.80 -1.65 -17.42
C LYS A 22 7.42 -0.95 -16.21
N VAL A 23 8.00 -1.70 -15.29
CA VAL A 23 8.69 -1.14 -14.11
C VAL A 23 9.80 -0.19 -14.54
N LEU A 24 10.64 -0.58 -15.49
CA LEU A 24 11.71 0.26 -15.98
C LEU A 24 11.19 1.55 -16.63
N ALA A 25 10.08 1.48 -17.41
CA ALA A 25 9.46 2.64 -18.04
C ALA A 25 8.81 3.62 -17.02
N GLU A 26 8.43 3.13 -15.84
CA GLU A 26 7.90 3.98 -14.77
C GLU A 26 8.98 4.72 -13.99
N ILE A 27 10.16 4.12 -13.83
CA ILE A 27 11.24 4.67 -12.98
C ILE A 27 12.37 5.36 -13.75
N ALA A 28 12.45 5.17 -15.08
CA ALA A 28 13.50 5.73 -15.92
C ALA A 28 12.93 6.38 -17.20
N PRO A 29 13.66 7.34 -17.83
CA PRO A 29 13.20 7.97 -19.06
C PRO A 29 12.94 6.96 -20.18
N ALA A 30 11.77 7.02 -20.80
CA ALA A 30 11.30 6.05 -21.79
C ALA A 30 12.30 5.84 -22.95
N GLU A 31 12.94 6.90 -23.44
CA GLU A 31 13.95 6.84 -24.50
C GLU A 31 15.17 5.99 -24.10
N ARG A 32 15.57 6.08 -22.83
CA ARG A 32 16.69 5.30 -22.30
C ARG A 32 16.31 3.84 -22.12
N VAL A 33 15.12 3.59 -21.64
CA VAL A 33 14.58 2.22 -21.42
C VAL A 33 14.46 1.46 -22.75
N GLN A 34 14.00 2.11 -23.81
CA GLN A 34 13.87 1.51 -25.14
C GLN A 34 15.21 1.09 -25.73
N ALA A 35 16.30 1.77 -25.38
CA ALA A 35 17.66 1.45 -25.84
C ALA A 35 18.32 0.34 -25.00
N LEU A 36 17.72 -0.10 -23.89
CA LEU A 36 18.26 -1.13 -23.03
C LEU A 36 18.10 -2.53 -23.61
N VAL A 37 19.19 -3.29 -23.60
CA VAL A 37 19.14 -4.73 -23.82
C VAL A 37 18.81 -5.40 -22.50
N LEU A 38 17.61 -6.00 -22.40
CA LEU A 38 17.21 -6.70 -21.20
C LEU A 38 18.06 -7.94 -20.95
N PRO A 39 18.28 -8.32 -19.68
CA PRO A 39 18.95 -9.57 -19.33
C PRO A 39 18.23 -10.81 -19.86
N SER A 40 18.90 -11.96 -19.73
CA SER A 40 18.26 -13.26 -20.02
C SER A 40 17.08 -13.54 -19.07
N ASP A 41 16.18 -14.43 -19.50
CA ASP A 41 15.00 -14.77 -18.72
C ASP A 41 15.34 -15.36 -17.33
N ASP A 42 16.42 -16.13 -17.24
CA ASP A 42 16.91 -16.67 -15.96
C ASP A 42 17.31 -15.56 -14.98
N VAL A 43 17.98 -14.54 -15.49
CA VAL A 43 18.37 -13.37 -14.67
C VAL A 43 17.15 -12.59 -14.25
N ILE A 44 16.21 -12.33 -15.16
CA ILE A 44 14.95 -11.63 -14.85
C ILE A 44 14.17 -12.41 -13.80
N SER A 45 14.07 -13.74 -13.94
CA SER A 45 13.39 -14.61 -12.98
C SER A 45 14.01 -14.53 -11.59
N SER A 46 15.34 -14.41 -11.49
CA SER A 46 16.03 -14.24 -10.21
C SER A 46 15.75 -12.91 -9.52
N TRP A 47 15.25 -11.92 -10.25
CA TRP A 47 14.86 -10.62 -9.72
C TRP A 47 13.39 -10.56 -9.26
N VAL A 48 12.58 -11.58 -9.61
CA VAL A 48 11.19 -11.66 -9.16
C VAL A 48 11.16 -12.08 -7.70
N GLN A 49 10.61 -11.23 -6.85
CA GLN A 49 10.41 -11.51 -5.44
C GLN A 49 9.25 -12.48 -5.25
N ASP A 50 8.13 -12.18 -5.89
CA ASP A 50 6.92 -13.00 -5.91
C ASP A 50 6.05 -12.62 -7.12
N PHE A 51 5.02 -13.43 -7.38
CA PHE A 51 4.02 -13.14 -8.42
C PHE A 51 2.64 -13.67 -8.01
N GLU A 52 1.62 -13.05 -8.55
CA GLU A 52 0.22 -13.41 -8.36
C GLU A 52 -0.45 -13.68 -9.72
N ILE A 53 -1.28 -14.70 -9.78
CA ILE A 53 -2.09 -15.03 -10.96
C ILE A 53 -3.52 -14.58 -10.70
N GLU A 54 -3.95 -13.49 -11.33
CA GLU A 54 -5.30 -12.95 -11.17
C GLU A 54 -6.33 -13.73 -12.01
N GLN A 55 -5.95 -14.10 -13.22
CA GLN A 55 -6.80 -14.83 -14.17
C GLN A 55 -5.95 -15.78 -15.01
N GLU A 56 -6.45 -16.97 -15.22
CA GLU A 56 -5.79 -18.00 -16.04
C GLU A 56 -6.83 -18.70 -16.92
N LYS A 57 -6.52 -18.83 -18.22
CA LYS A 57 -7.30 -19.62 -19.18
C LYS A 57 -6.34 -20.45 -20.01
N ALA A 58 -6.50 -21.77 -19.98
CA ALA A 58 -5.70 -22.70 -20.74
C ALA A 58 -6.56 -23.51 -21.72
N SER A 59 -6.02 -23.76 -22.92
CA SER A 59 -6.54 -24.70 -23.90
C SER A 59 -5.39 -25.57 -24.41
N ALA A 60 -5.68 -26.57 -25.21
CA ALA A 60 -4.65 -27.48 -25.73
C ALA A 60 -3.53 -26.78 -26.55
N THR A 61 -3.76 -25.57 -27.04
CA THR A 61 -2.84 -24.82 -27.92
C THR A 61 -2.57 -23.38 -27.46
N HIS A 62 -3.29 -22.89 -26.45
CA HIS A 62 -3.20 -21.49 -26.02
C HIS A 62 -3.27 -21.41 -24.50
N TYR A 63 -2.42 -20.58 -23.97
CA TYR A 63 -2.43 -20.18 -22.57
C TYR A 63 -2.49 -18.66 -22.48
N VAL A 64 -3.43 -18.13 -21.68
CA VAL A 64 -3.57 -16.70 -21.43
C VAL A 64 -3.68 -16.51 -19.92
N GLY A 65 -2.84 -15.66 -19.36
CA GLY A 65 -2.86 -15.32 -17.94
C GLY A 65 -2.72 -13.82 -17.71
N ARG A 66 -3.33 -13.34 -16.64
CA ARG A 66 -3.02 -12.02 -16.07
C ARG A 66 -2.17 -12.23 -14.84
N PHE A 67 -0.99 -11.64 -14.86
CA PHE A 67 0.01 -11.79 -13.81
C PHE A 67 0.39 -10.43 -13.24
N THR A 68 0.54 -10.39 -11.92
CA THR A 68 1.21 -9.28 -11.22
C THR A 68 2.53 -9.78 -10.68
N PHE A 69 3.65 -9.19 -11.12
CA PHE A 69 5.00 -9.53 -10.67
C PHE A 69 5.54 -8.43 -9.78
N ARG A 70 6.19 -8.82 -8.65
CA ARG A 70 6.96 -7.92 -7.80
C ARG A 70 8.43 -8.21 -7.98
N PHE A 71 9.19 -7.16 -8.28
CA PHE A 71 10.63 -7.26 -8.50
C PHE A 71 11.41 -6.73 -7.30
N LEU A 72 12.54 -7.37 -7.01
CA LEU A 72 13.51 -6.88 -6.04
C LEU A 72 14.09 -5.54 -6.53
N ALA A 73 14.07 -4.53 -5.68
CA ALA A 73 14.51 -3.18 -6.04
C ALA A 73 16.01 -3.10 -6.37
N ASP A 74 16.85 -3.76 -5.53
CA ASP A 74 18.30 -3.68 -5.65
C ASP A 74 18.85 -4.17 -7.00
N PRO A 75 18.50 -5.37 -7.51
CA PRO A 75 19.00 -5.83 -8.81
C PRO A 75 18.51 -4.96 -9.96
N VAL A 76 17.26 -4.46 -9.91
CA VAL A 76 16.71 -3.57 -10.94
C VAL A 76 17.48 -2.24 -10.97
N GLN A 77 17.75 -1.65 -9.80
CA GLN A 77 18.54 -0.41 -9.69
C GLN A 77 20.00 -0.59 -10.14
N GLN A 78 20.63 -1.71 -9.76
CA GLN A 78 21.98 -2.06 -10.21
C GLN A 78 22.05 -2.21 -11.74
N PHE A 79 21.03 -2.84 -12.34
CA PHE A 79 20.96 -2.97 -13.79
C PHE A 79 20.88 -1.62 -14.49
N LEU A 80 20.03 -0.68 -14.01
CA LEU A 80 19.95 0.67 -14.56
C LEU A 80 21.26 1.43 -14.38
N ALA A 81 21.86 1.37 -13.19
CA ALA A 81 23.14 2.01 -12.91
C ALA A 81 24.27 1.48 -13.81
N SER A 82 24.35 0.16 -14.02
CA SER A 82 25.35 -0.48 -14.89
C SER A 82 25.24 -0.05 -16.36
N ASN A 83 24.01 0.32 -16.78
CA ASN A 83 23.76 0.81 -18.13
C ASN A 83 23.79 2.34 -18.23
N ASN A 84 24.27 3.05 -17.21
CA ASN A 84 24.31 4.51 -17.14
C ASN A 84 22.94 5.18 -17.37
N VAL A 85 21.86 4.52 -16.94
CA VAL A 85 20.51 5.07 -16.98
C VAL A 85 20.22 5.72 -15.65
N SER A 86 20.02 7.04 -15.67
CA SER A 86 19.51 7.77 -14.49
C SER A 86 18.08 7.35 -14.24
N PHE A 87 17.80 6.84 -13.06
CA PHE A 87 16.45 6.48 -12.64
C PHE A 87 16.03 7.33 -11.46
N ALA A 88 14.73 7.60 -11.38
CA ALA A 88 14.18 8.14 -10.17
C ALA A 88 14.42 7.09 -9.07
N GLN A 89 15.36 7.36 -8.16
CA GLN A 89 15.32 6.67 -6.89
C GLN A 89 13.99 7.06 -6.26
N VAL A 90 12.99 6.26 -6.50
CA VAL A 90 11.83 6.22 -5.62
C VAL A 90 12.40 5.65 -4.31
N GLN A 91 13.03 6.51 -3.53
CA GLN A 91 13.02 6.32 -2.10
C GLN A 91 11.53 6.30 -1.79
N THR A 92 10.98 5.11 -1.68
CA THR A 92 9.62 4.89 -1.22
C THR A 92 9.59 5.43 0.20
N LYS A 93 9.33 6.74 0.27
CA LYS A 93 9.30 7.45 1.54
C LYS A 93 8.16 6.82 2.31
N ARG A 94 8.48 6.31 3.48
CA ARG A 94 7.50 5.69 4.38
C ARG A 94 6.35 6.65 4.60
N LEU A 95 5.15 6.10 4.59
CA LEU A 95 3.92 6.79 4.95
C LEU A 95 3.57 6.40 6.39
N LEU A 96 3.58 7.36 7.31
CA LEU A 96 3.09 7.12 8.66
C LEU A 96 1.58 7.14 8.64
N VAL A 97 0.94 6.04 9.03
CA VAL A 97 -0.51 5.93 9.08
C VAL A 97 -0.99 6.07 10.51
N LEU A 98 -1.93 6.98 10.74
CA LEU A 98 -2.53 7.29 12.03
C LEU A 98 -4.03 6.93 11.98
N PRO A 99 -4.42 5.71 12.33
CA PRO A 99 -5.81 5.32 12.40
C PRO A 99 -6.46 5.91 13.65
N ILE A 100 -7.52 6.68 13.49
CA ILE A 100 -8.27 7.30 14.57
C ILE A 100 -9.69 6.74 14.55
N TYR A 101 -10.09 6.14 15.64
CA TYR A 101 -11.46 5.69 15.85
C TYR A 101 -12.26 6.77 16.58
N THR A 102 -13.40 7.14 16.02
CA THR A 102 -14.36 8.05 16.65
C THR A 102 -15.65 7.28 16.89
N ASP A 103 -16.02 7.13 18.16
CA ASP A 103 -17.24 6.43 18.57
C ASP A 103 -18.52 7.23 18.26
N ASP A 104 -19.68 6.61 18.50
CA ASP A 104 -21.01 7.20 18.28
C ASP A 104 -21.29 8.43 19.16
N THR A 105 -20.54 8.58 20.27
CA THR A 105 -20.59 9.76 21.15
C THR A 105 -19.71 10.91 20.69
N GLY A 106 -18.89 10.68 19.64
CA GLY A 106 -17.97 11.66 19.08
C GLY A 106 -16.61 11.71 19.77
N ASN A 107 -16.30 10.73 20.63
CA ASN A 107 -15.01 10.65 21.29
C ASN A 107 -13.98 9.99 20.36
N SER A 108 -12.91 10.71 20.04
CA SER A 108 -11.87 10.27 19.10
C SER A 108 -10.65 9.71 19.85
N THR A 109 -10.25 8.50 19.49
CA THR A 109 -9.14 7.79 20.11
C THR A 109 -8.07 7.45 19.06
N LEU A 110 -6.82 7.86 19.30
CA LEU A 110 -5.66 7.55 18.49
C LEU A 110 -4.79 6.45 19.13
N TRP A 111 -4.62 6.50 20.45
CA TRP A 111 -3.70 5.65 21.20
C TRP A 111 -4.40 4.70 22.16
N GLY A 112 -3.76 3.57 22.43
CA GLY A 112 -4.17 2.62 23.45
C GLY A 112 -5.27 1.65 23.01
N PRO A 113 -5.72 0.79 23.93
CA PRO A 113 -6.64 -0.32 23.61
C PRO A 113 -8.06 0.12 23.23
N ALA A 114 -8.42 1.38 23.53
CA ALA A 114 -9.69 1.95 23.11
C ALA A 114 -9.73 2.31 21.60
N ASN A 115 -8.58 2.31 20.92
CA ASN A 115 -8.54 2.44 19.46
C ASN A 115 -8.73 1.07 18.82
N LEU A 116 -9.96 0.79 18.40
CA LEU A 116 -10.37 -0.50 17.82
C LEU A 116 -9.74 -0.76 16.43
N LEU A 117 -9.13 0.26 15.79
CA LEU A 117 -8.51 0.14 14.47
C LEU A 117 -7.08 -0.41 14.52
N MET A 118 -6.39 -0.30 15.64
CA MET A 118 -4.96 -0.62 15.69
C MET A 118 -4.65 -2.08 15.36
N LEU A 119 -5.47 -3.03 15.83
CA LEU A 119 -5.28 -4.47 15.56
C LEU A 119 -5.59 -4.84 14.11
N PRO A 120 -6.76 -4.51 13.55
CA PRO A 120 -7.09 -4.80 12.15
C PRO A 120 -6.07 -4.19 11.17
N TRP A 121 -5.70 -2.94 11.39
CA TRP A 121 -4.74 -2.24 10.52
C TRP A 121 -3.32 -2.79 10.65
N GLY A 122 -2.90 -3.22 11.83
CA GLY A 122 -1.61 -3.87 12.04
C GLY A 122 -1.53 -5.26 11.38
N ALA A 123 -2.63 -6.02 11.38
CA ALA A 123 -2.71 -7.35 10.79
C ALA A 123 -2.76 -7.30 9.24
N LYS A 124 -3.38 -6.27 8.69
CA LYS A 124 -3.51 -6.04 7.23
C LYS A 124 -2.42 -5.15 6.64
N ALA A 125 -1.29 -4.94 7.34
CA ALA A 125 -0.19 -4.16 6.76
C ALA A 125 0.03 -4.61 5.31
N PRO A 126 -0.19 -3.73 4.30
CA PRO A 126 -0.24 -4.15 2.91
C PRO A 126 1.12 -4.66 2.47
N THR A 127 1.20 -5.95 2.26
CA THR A 127 2.37 -6.63 1.67
C THR A 127 2.62 -6.21 0.22
N ALA A 128 1.68 -5.48 -0.39
CA ALA A 128 1.68 -5.12 -1.81
C ALA A 128 1.64 -3.61 -2.08
N SER A 129 1.87 -2.75 -1.09
CA SER A 129 1.88 -1.31 -1.33
C SER A 129 3.21 -0.86 -1.92
N LEU A 130 3.15 -0.08 -3.02
CA LEU A 130 4.31 0.62 -3.60
C LEU A 130 4.91 1.66 -2.63
N VAL A 131 4.16 2.04 -1.61
CA VAL A 131 4.60 2.95 -0.54
C VAL A 131 4.66 2.18 0.76
N PRO A 132 5.84 2.01 1.38
CA PRO A 132 5.95 1.35 2.68
C PRO A 132 5.16 2.13 3.72
N MET A 133 4.12 1.51 4.28
CA MET A 133 3.34 2.08 5.37
C MET A 133 3.92 1.65 6.72
N VAL A 134 3.90 2.54 7.68
CA VAL A 134 4.30 2.28 9.05
C VAL A 134 3.23 2.77 10.01
N LEU A 135 2.83 1.92 10.94
CA LEU A 135 1.97 2.28 12.06
C LEU A 135 2.84 2.67 13.25
N PRO A 136 2.48 3.71 14.01
CA PRO A 136 3.20 4.06 15.22
C PRO A 136 2.97 2.99 16.30
N SER A 137 3.95 2.86 17.22
CA SER A 137 3.86 1.89 18.33
C SER A 137 2.84 2.28 19.41
N GLY A 138 2.46 3.56 19.45
CA GLY A 138 1.53 4.08 20.44
C GLY A 138 2.14 4.15 21.87
N ASP A 139 3.44 4.28 21.97
CA ASP A 139 4.11 4.40 23.26
C ASP A 139 3.91 5.78 23.93
N VAL A 140 4.48 5.97 25.11
CA VAL A 140 4.34 7.22 25.86
C VAL A 140 4.88 8.42 25.08
N ALA A 141 5.94 8.25 24.28
CA ALA A 141 6.49 9.34 23.51
C ALA A 141 5.57 9.72 22.33
N ASP A 142 4.90 8.76 21.70
CA ASP A 142 3.90 9.03 20.68
C ASP A 142 2.70 9.79 21.25
N SER A 143 2.14 9.29 22.35
CA SER A 143 0.95 9.88 22.98
C SER A 143 1.21 11.28 23.57
N THR A 144 2.42 11.58 23.97
CA THR A 144 2.82 12.93 24.42
C THR A 144 3.08 13.87 23.24
N THR A 145 3.50 13.35 22.09
CA THR A 145 3.79 14.14 20.90
C THR A 145 2.51 14.61 20.20
N LEU A 146 1.49 13.73 20.08
CA LEU A 146 0.30 13.98 19.28
C LEU A 146 -0.93 13.36 19.94
N THR A 147 -2.01 14.12 20.07
CA THR A 147 -3.34 13.62 20.46
C THR A 147 -4.24 13.40 19.24
N ALA A 148 -5.33 12.64 19.39
CA ALA A 148 -6.33 12.44 18.33
C ALA A 148 -6.87 13.78 17.80
N THR A 149 -7.26 14.69 18.71
CA THR A 149 -7.79 16.01 18.35
C THR A 149 -6.79 16.84 17.54
N GLN A 150 -5.51 16.81 17.92
CA GLN A 150 -4.45 17.53 17.19
C GLN A 150 -4.20 16.92 15.80
N ALA A 151 -4.23 15.59 15.69
CA ALA A 151 -4.10 14.91 14.40
C ALA A 151 -5.24 15.26 13.45
N LEU A 152 -6.49 15.23 13.95
CA LEU A 152 -7.69 15.59 13.17
C LEU A 152 -7.70 17.07 12.79
N ALA A 153 -7.19 17.95 13.65
CA ALA A 153 -7.03 19.38 13.34
C ALA A 153 -5.91 19.66 12.34
N GLY A 154 -5.07 18.68 12.00
CA GLY A 154 -3.94 18.85 11.07
C GLY A 154 -2.79 19.66 11.64
N ASP A 155 -2.44 19.48 12.92
CA ASP A 155 -1.30 20.12 13.58
C ASP A 155 0.02 19.71 12.91
N LEU A 156 0.40 20.43 11.85
CA LEU A 156 1.57 20.10 11.02
C LEU A 156 2.89 19.98 11.80
N PRO A 157 3.20 20.87 12.77
CA PRO A 157 4.40 20.72 13.59
C PRO A 157 4.46 19.39 14.34
N ARG A 158 3.36 18.96 14.96
CA ARG A 158 3.28 17.71 15.71
C ARG A 158 3.24 16.47 14.82
N LEU A 159 2.48 16.53 13.73
CA LEU A 159 2.48 15.50 12.70
C LEU A 159 3.88 15.31 12.12
N GLY A 160 4.60 16.40 11.83
CA GLY A 160 5.97 16.38 11.35
C GLY A 160 6.96 15.78 12.36
N ALA A 161 6.84 16.10 13.64
CA ALA A 161 7.67 15.54 14.69
C ALA A 161 7.49 14.01 14.81
N LEU A 162 6.24 13.54 14.74
CA LEU A 162 5.94 12.12 14.77
C LEU A 162 6.45 11.43 13.49
N ALA A 163 6.27 12.04 12.33
CA ALA A 163 6.80 11.50 11.06
C ALA A 163 8.33 11.33 11.09
N GLN A 164 9.06 12.30 11.64
CA GLN A 164 10.52 12.21 11.79
C GLN A 164 10.92 11.02 12.67
N ARG A 165 10.21 10.79 13.79
CA ARG A 165 10.47 9.66 14.67
C ARG A 165 10.39 8.31 13.94
N TYR A 166 9.44 8.16 13.02
CA TYR A 166 9.23 6.94 12.23
C TYR A 166 9.96 6.95 10.88
N SER A 167 10.81 7.94 10.61
CA SER A 167 11.52 8.13 9.33
C SER A 167 10.54 8.14 8.14
N ALA A 168 9.34 8.69 8.36
CA ALA A 168 8.31 8.85 7.35
C ALA A 168 8.40 10.25 6.69
N ALA A 169 8.04 10.33 5.42
CA ALA A 169 8.03 11.60 4.71
C ALA A 169 6.68 12.29 4.76
N ASP A 170 5.63 11.50 4.77
CA ASP A 170 4.25 11.96 4.78
C ASP A 170 3.49 11.25 5.91
N VAL A 171 2.40 11.86 6.35
CA VAL A 171 1.48 11.31 7.35
C VAL A 171 0.09 11.16 6.74
N LEU A 172 -0.51 10.00 6.90
CA LEU A 172 -1.89 9.72 6.56
C LEU A 172 -2.71 9.60 7.84
N VAL A 173 -3.57 10.58 8.08
CA VAL A 173 -4.55 10.54 9.17
C VAL A 173 -5.82 9.91 8.61
N VAL A 174 -6.22 8.79 9.17
CA VAL A 174 -7.43 8.06 8.78
C VAL A 174 -8.40 8.09 9.96
N GLU A 175 -9.49 8.80 9.80
CA GLU A 175 -10.57 8.85 10.76
C GLU A 175 -11.68 7.87 10.35
N VAL A 176 -12.03 6.97 11.23
CA VAL A 176 -13.19 6.07 11.08
C VAL A 176 -14.19 6.43 12.17
N LYS A 177 -15.38 6.90 11.74
CA LYS A 177 -16.47 7.27 12.63
C LYS A 177 -17.56 6.21 12.60
N ALA A 178 -17.94 5.73 13.77
CA ALA A 178 -19.17 4.96 13.93
C ALA A 178 -20.38 5.92 13.89
N ALA A 179 -21.34 5.63 13.05
CA ALA A 179 -22.63 6.28 13.11
C ALA A 179 -23.53 5.59 14.18
N PRO A 180 -24.42 6.33 14.84
CA PRO A 180 -25.41 5.72 15.71
C PRO A 180 -26.21 4.65 14.95
N VAL A 181 -26.44 3.49 15.60
CA VAL A 181 -27.25 2.41 15.02
C VAL A 181 -28.67 2.96 14.79
N GLY A 182 -29.07 3.04 13.52
CA GLY A 182 -30.42 3.47 13.16
C GLY A 182 -31.48 2.39 13.44
N ASP A 183 -32.76 2.72 13.23
CA ASP A 183 -33.89 1.81 13.44
C ASP A 183 -33.80 0.47 12.68
N ASN A 184 -32.92 0.40 11.65
CA ASN A 184 -32.69 -0.78 10.82
C ASN A 184 -31.57 -1.69 11.33
N ASN A 185 -30.97 -1.41 12.48
CA ASN A 185 -29.84 -2.16 13.06
C ASN A 185 -28.62 -2.30 12.10
N VAL A 186 -28.45 -1.36 11.19
CA VAL A 186 -27.30 -1.29 10.26
C VAL A 186 -26.28 -0.35 10.85
N GLU A 187 -25.09 -0.87 11.09
CA GLU A 187 -23.95 -0.07 11.53
C GLU A 187 -23.26 0.53 10.31
N THR A 188 -23.01 1.82 10.34
CA THR A 188 -22.35 2.53 9.23
C THR A 188 -21.08 3.19 9.73
N LEU A 189 -19.97 2.90 9.05
CA LEU A 189 -18.69 3.54 9.32
C LEU A 189 -18.39 4.55 8.21
N SER A 190 -18.16 5.79 8.56
CA SER A 190 -17.63 6.78 7.64
C SER A 190 -16.11 6.86 7.76
N VAL A 191 -15.40 6.77 6.62
CA VAL A 191 -13.94 6.82 6.55
C VAL A 191 -13.51 8.13 5.91
N ALA A 192 -12.64 8.87 6.58
CA ALA A 192 -12.02 10.08 6.03
C ALA A 192 -10.51 9.96 6.16
N ALA A 193 -9.80 9.97 5.05
CA ALA A 193 -8.35 9.90 5.00
C ALA A 193 -7.76 11.25 4.54
N THR A 194 -6.85 11.82 5.32
CA THR A 194 -6.16 13.06 4.98
C THR A 194 -4.66 12.83 4.98
N ARG A 195 -4.02 13.01 3.83
CA ARG A 195 -2.57 12.90 3.70
C ARG A 195 -1.95 14.28 3.84
N TYR A 196 -1.01 14.39 4.76
CA TYR A 196 -0.18 15.56 4.99
C TYR A 196 1.23 15.27 4.45
N GLY A 197 1.61 15.92 3.37
CA GLY A 197 2.90 15.78 2.72
C GLY A 197 3.54 17.13 2.42
N ARG A 198 4.82 17.11 2.04
CA ARG A 198 5.56 18.35 1.71
C ARG A 198 4.96 19.12 0.53
N ALA A 199 4.35 18.43 -0.42
CA ALA A 199 3.87 19.04 -1.67
C ALA A 199 2.41 19.48 -1.58
N ALA A 200 1.56 18.75 -0.88
CA ALA A 200 0.13 19.05 -0.78
C ALA A 200 -0.53 18.29 0.37
N THR A 201 -1.67 18.79 0.83
CA THR A 201 -2.62 18.04 1.67
C THR A 201 -3.73 17.52 0.76
N THR A 202 -3.96 16.21 0.79
CA THR A 202 -5.01 15.56 -0.01
C THR A 202 -5.98 14.87 0.93
N ARG A 203 -7.28 15.04 0.69
CA ARG A 203 -8.35 14.40 1.48
C ARG A 203 -9.17 13.47 0.61
N PHE A 204 -9.47 12.31 1.15
CA PHE A 204 -10.36 11.30 0.57
C PHE A 204 -11.43 10.93 1.60
N THR A 205 -12.64 10.64 1.16
CA THR A 205 -13.74 10.20 2.03
C THR A 205 -14.49 9.05 1.38
N ASP A 206 -14.82 8.04 2.19
CA ASP A 206 -15.62 6.89 1.78
C ASP A 206 -16.56 6.48 2.90
N THR A 207 -17.52 5.61 2.62
CA THR A 207 -18.49 5.11 3.59
C THR A 207 -18.59 3.60 3.43
N VAL A 208 -18.37 2.89 4.53
CA VAL A 208 -18.54 1.45 4.61
C VAL A 208 -19.81 1.17 5.42
N ALA A 209 -20.77 0.49 4.80
CA ALA A 209 -22.00 0.06 5.46
C ALA A 209 -22.07 -1.46 5.40
N GLY A 210 -22.46 -2.10 6.50
CA GLY A 210 -22.61 -3.54 6.56
C GLY A 210 -23.64 -3.96 7.60
N ASP A 211 -24.21 -5.14 7.41
CA ASP A 211 -24.90 -5.86 8.48
C ASP A 211 -23.82 -6.28 9.49
N ALA A 212 -23.66 -5.48 10.52
CA ALA A 212 -22.64 -5.73 11.52
C ALA A 212 -23.02 -6.94 12.37
N ALA A 213 -22.61 -8.11 11.92
CA ALA A 213 -22.50 -9.24 12.84
C ALA A 213 -21.49 -8.91 13.95
N THR A 214 -20.45 -8.11 13.62
CA THR A 214 -19.53 -7.53 14.59
C THR A 214 -18.93 -6.22 14.03
N LEU A 215 -18.82 -5.19 14.85
CA LEU A 215 -18.08 -3.95 14.56
C LEU A 215 -16.65 -4.25 14.09
N GLU A 216 -16.04 -5.31 14.60
CA GLU A 216 -14.70 -5.76 14.25
C GLU A 216 -14.58 -6.13 12.76
N ASP A 217 -15.59 -6.80 12.19
CA ASP A 217 -15.60 -7.15 10.76
C ASP A 217 -15.67 -5.90 9.87
N LEU A 218 -16.50 -4.92 10.25
CA LEU A 218 -16.59 -3.63 9.55
C LEU A 218 -15.30 -2.84 9.65
N LEU A 219 -14.67 -2.78 10.84
CA LEU A 219 -13.40 -2.10 11.04
C LEU A 219 -12.27 -2.75 10.20
N THR A 220 -12.34 -4.07 10.01
CA THR A 220 -11.40 -4.79 9.14
C THR A 220 -11.58 -4.42 7.67
N GLN A 221 -12.77 -4.06 7.22
CA GLN A 221 -13.02 -3.59 5.84
C GLN A 221 -12.47 -2.19 5.58
N THR A 222 -12.24 -1.39 6.61
CA THR A 222 -11.68 -0.05 6.50
C THR A 222 -10.14 -0.04 6.40
N ALA A 223 -9.48 -1.16 6.69
CA ALA A 223 -8.03 -1.35 6.62
C ALA A 223 -7.60 -1.88 5.24
#